data_8f40887d3ca4b1443e705fdbab4bbfe6
#
_entry.id   8f40887d3ca4b1443e705fdbab4bbfe6
#
_cell.length_a   1.000
_cell.length_b   1.000
_cell.length_c   1.000
_cell.angle_alpha   90.00
_cell.angle_beta   90.00
_cell.angle_gamma   90.00
#
_symmetry.space_group_name_H-M   'P 1'
#
loop_
_entity.id
_entity.type
_entity.pdbx_description
1 polymer ?
#
loop_
_entity_poly.entity_id
_entity_poly.type
_entity_poly.pdbx_seq_one_letter_code
_entity_poly.pdbx_strand_id
1 'polypeptide(L)'
;IRFHGRGGQGAVLAAKILAKALVVEGEYIKGVPSFGFERRGAPVAAFLRFDDHVIRQTTNIYRPDWIVCLDPTLFKTVDIFEGVKEHRGILVQATAKSMNELTIPPRIVKVGLCDAVRIALDVFGRSITNTIMLGALVRTTDVVSLDCLTSVLGEVAFRDAALDANVEAIRRGYQQTVVHTIPRRMLSDEETITPHV
;
A
#
# COMPACT_ATOMS: atom_id res chain seq x y z
N ILE A 1 6.21 4.54 2.67
CA ILE A 1 5.33 3.53 2.04
C ILE A 1 6.07 2.85 0.90
N ARG A 2 5.85 1.53 0.75
CA ARG A 2 6.32 0.75 -0.39
C ARG A 2 5.13 0.04 -1.03
N PHE A 3 4.86 0.37 -2.30
CA PHE A 3 3.82 -0.26 -3.10
C PHE A 3 4.44 -1.41 -3.88
N HIS A 4 3.87 -2.59 -3.79
CA HIS A 4 4.26 -3.77 -4.56
C HIS A 4 3.17 -4.13 -5.56
N GLY A 5 3.56 -4.34 -6.81
CA GLY A 5 2.68 -4.74 -7.90
C GLY A 5 3.47 -5.43 -9.01
N ARG A 6 2.81 -5.67 -10.14
CA ARG A 6 3.47 -6.10 -11.37
C ARG A 6 3.46 -4.97 -12.41
N GLY A 7 4.40 -5.00 -13.34
CA GLY A 7 4.43 -4.05 -14.46
C GLY A 7 3.09 -4.00 -15.17
N GLY A 8 2.50 -2.81 -15.29
CA GLY A 8 1.16 -2.56 -15.85
C GLY A 8 0.02 -2.54 -14.83
N GLN A 9 0.22 -2.86 -13.55
CA GLN A 9 -0.83 -2.79 -12.51
C GLN A 9 -1.00 -1.40 -11.89
N GLY A 10 -0.17 -0.43 -12.25
CA GLY A 10 -0.31 0.97 -11.82
C GLY A 10 0.18 1.28 -10.40
N ALA A 11 1.15 0.55 -9.86
CA ALA A 11 1.75 0.84 -8.56
C ALA A 11 2.37 2.24 -8.49
N VAL A 12 3.08 2.66 -9.55
CA VAL A 12 3.65 4.01 -9.67
C VAL A 12 2.55 5.07 -9.74
N LEU A 13 1.46 4.80 -10.46
CA LEU A 13 0.33 5.71 -10.55
C LEU A 13 -0.36 5.87 -9.19
N ALA A 14 -0.58 4.78 -8.45
CA ALA A 14 -1.12 4.83 -7.10
C ALA A 14 -0.26 5.70 -6.18
N ALA A 15 1.07 5.51 -6.20
CA ALA A 15 1.99 6.33 -5.43
C ALA A 15 1.92 7.82 -5.81
N LYS A 16 1.77 8.16 -7.11
CA LYS A 16 1.62 9.55 -7.57
C LYS A 16 0.33 10.20 -7.11
N ILE A 17 -0.79 9.47 -7.17
CA ILE A 17 -2.10 9.98 -6.70
C ILE A 17 -2.04 10.27 -5.20
N LEU A 18 -1.55 9.32 -4.41
CA LEU A 18 -1.39 9.51 -2.97
C LEU A 18 -0.44 10.68 -2.64
N ALA A 19 0.67 10.78 -3.37
CA ALA A 19 1.62 11.88 -3.22
C ALA A 19 0.95 13.25 -3.43
N LYS A 20 0.10 13.38 -4.45
CA LYS A 20 -0.64 14.62 -4.70
C LYS A 20 -1.61 14.95 -3.56
N ALA A 21 -2.35 13.95 -3.07
CA ALA A 21 -3.27 14.14 -1.96
C ALA A 21 -2.54 14.57 -0.67
N LEU A 22 -1.42 13.94 -0.35
CA LEU A 22 -0.57 14.32 0.79
C LEU A 22 -0.07 15.76 0.70
N VAL A 23 0.35 16.21 -0.49
CA VAL A 23 0.76 17.61 -0.69
C VAL A 23 -0.40 18.59 -0.47
N VAL A 24 -1.61 18.23 -0.91
CA VAL A 24 -2.80 19.06 -0.68
C VAL A 24 -3.12 19.19 0.82
N GLU A 25 -2.87 18.16 1.60
CA GLU A 25 -3.02 18.18 3.07
C GLU A 25 -1.81 18.76 3.82
N GLY A 26 -0.79 19.26 3.09
CA GLY A 26 0.33 20.01 3.67
C GLY A 26 1.58 19.20 3.97
N GLU A 27 1.61 17.92 3.58
CA GLU A 27 2.77 17.05 3.79
C GLU A 27 3.91 17.33 2.78
N TYR A 28 5.15 17.21 3.25
CA TYR A 28 6.31 17.13 2.37
C TYR A 28 6.44 15.71 1.84
N ILE A 29 6.66 15.57 0.54
CA ILE A 29 6.78 14.27 -0.10
C ILE A 29 8.09 14.08 -0.85
N LYS A 30 8.53 12.83 -0.90
CA LYS A 30 9.61 12.37 -1.79
C LYS A 30 9.18 11.05 -2.42
N GLY A 31 8.76 11.10 -3.68
CA GLY A 31 8.52 9.92 -4.50
C GLY A 31 9.83 9.47 -5.15
N VAL A 32 10.14 8.19 -5.03
CA VAL A 32 11.22 7.55 -5.79
C VAL A 32 10.60 6.42 -6.58
N PRO A 33 10.30 6.61 -7.88
CA PRO A 33 9.93 5.48 -8.71
C PRO A 33 11.14 4.54 -8.79
N SER A 34 10.94 3.28 -8.43
CA SER A 34 11.95 2.26 -8.68
C SER A 34 11.88 1.90 -10.17
N PHE A 35 12.79 2.44 -10.95
CA PHE A 35 13.00 2.02 -12.32
C PHE A 35 13.81 0.72 -12.32
N GLY A 36 13.12 -0.42 -12.27
CA GLY A 36 13.67 -1.66 -12.80
C GLY A 36 13.38 -1.72 -14.30
N PHE A 37 13.96 -2.68 -15.03
CA PHE A 37 13.53 -2.96 -16.40
C PHE A 37 12.05 -3.35 -16.37
N GLU A 38 11.17 -2.38 -16.64
CA GLU A 38 9.72 -2.55 -16.60
C GLU A 38 9.28 -3.49 -17.74
N ARG A 39 9.34 -4.78 -17.46
CA ARG A 39 8.67 -5.77 -18.30
C ARG A 39 7.26 -5.97 -17.77
N ARG A 40 6.28 -5.96 -18.65
CA ARG A 40 4.88 -6.26 -18.31
C ARG A 40 4.82 -7.56 -17.52
N GLY A 41 4.21 -7.53 -16.34
CA GLY A 41 4.07 -8.69 -15.44
C GLY A 41 5.24 -8.94 -14.49
N ALA A 42 6.41 -8.32 -14.67
CA ALA A 42 7.51 -8.42 -13.71
C ALA A 42 7.18 -7.72 -12.38
N PRO A 43 7.73 -8.19 -11.24
CA PRO A 43 7.61 -7.49 -9.96
C PRO A 43 8.12 -6.05 -10.05
N VAL A 44 7.34 -5.10 -9.55
CA VAL A 44 7.66 -3.65 -9.51
C VAL A 44 7.40 -3.13 -8.10
N ALA A 45 8.27 -2.28 -7.61
CA ALA A 45 8.04 -1.53 -6.38
C ALA A 45 8.04 -0.02 -6.67
N ALA A 46 7.10 0.71 -6.06
CA ALA A 46 7.10 2.16 -6.04
C ALA A 46 7.23 2.63 -4.58
N PHE A 47 7.99 3.69 -4.38
CA PHE A 47 8.30 4.21 -3.06
C PHE A 47 7.71 5.60 -2.90
N LEU A 48 7.10 5.85 -1.74
CA LEU A 48 6.62 7.17 -1.34
C LEU A 48 7.02 7.43 0.11
N ARG A 49 7.77 8.50 0.33
CA ARG A 49 8.10 9.01 1.65
C ARG A 49 7.31 10.31 1.87
N PHE A 50 6.74 10.47 3.02
CA PHE A 50 6.08 11.70 3.44
C PHE A 50 6.44 12.01 4.90
N ASP A 51 6.39 13.28 5.27
CA ASP A 51 6.78 13.79 6.57
C ASP A 51 6.17 15.20 6.73
N ASP A 52 5.96 15.65 7.95
CA ASP A 52 5.57 17.04 8.26
C ASP A 52 6.74 18.04 8.10
N HIS A 53 7.94 17.53 7.81
CA HIS A 53 9.16 18.30 7.59
C HIS A 53 9.80 18.02 6.23
N VAL A 54 10.66 18.96 5.78
CA VAL A 54 11.38 18.83 4.50
C VAL A 54 12.23 17.57 4.44
N ILE A 55 11.94 16.70 3.47
CA ILE A 55 12.63 15.42 3.26
C ILE A 55 13.91 15.63 2.46
N ARG A 56 15.06 15.45 3.07
CA ARG A 56 16.38 15.54 2.42
C ARG A 56 16.88 14.22 1.83
N GLN A 57 16.35 13.09 2.31
CA GLN A 57 16.74 11.77 1.85
C GLN A 57 16.19 11.45 0.46
N THR A 58 17.07 11.05 -0.48
CA THR A 58 16.72 10.73 -1.88
C THR A 58 16.86 9.23 -2.21
N THR A 59 17.29 8.42 -1.25
CA THR A 59 17.49 6.98 -1.42
C THR A 59 16.18 6.20 -1.46
N ASN A 60 16.22 4.98 -2.02
CA ASN A 60 15.11 4.04 -1.94
C ASN A 60 14.70 3.77 -0.48
N ILE A 61 13.45 3.33 -0.27
CA ILE A 61 12.95 3.02 1.06
C ILE A 61 13.25 1.54 1.36
N TYR A 62 14.41 1.29 1.96
CA TYR A 62 14.81 -0.06 2.40
C TYR A 62 14.10 -0.51 3.67
N ARG A 63 13.66 0.42 4.51
CA ARG A 63 12.94 0.16 5.76
C ARG A 63 11.57 0.83 5.76
N PRO A 64 10.58 0.26 5.05
CA PRO A 64 9.23 0.83 5.00
C PRO A 64 8.50 0.67 6.33
N ASP A 65 7.65 1.63 6.64
CA ASP A 65 6.66 1.51 7.70
C ASP A 65 5.41 0.80 7.17
N TRP A 66 5.02 1.07 5.93
CA TRP A 66 3.80 0.53 5.33
C TRP A 66 4.08 -0.15 4.00
N ILE A 67 3.38 -1.25 3.78
CA ILE A 67 3.38 -2.02 2.54
C ILE A 67 1.98 -2.03 1.95
N VAL A 68 1.88 -1.71 0.67
CA VAL A 68 0.67 -1.88 -0.13
C VAL A 68 0.94 -2.93 -1.20
N CYS A 69 0.26 -4.06 -1.15
CA CYS A 69 0.41 -5.17 -2.08
C CYS A 69 -0.80 -5.22 -3.04
N LEU A 70 -0.58 -4.84 -4.30
CA LEU A 70 -1.61 -4.83 -5.35
C LEU A 70 -1.88 -6.22 -5.92
N ASP A 71 -0.91 -7.14 -5.76
CA ASP A 71 -0.99 -8.50 -6.31
C ASP A 71 -0.48 -9.51 -5.30
N PRO A 72 -1.38 -10.31 -4.68
CA PRO A 72 -0.99 -11.28 -3.65
C PRO A 72 -0.11 -12.41 -4.18
N THR A 73 -0.03 -12.62 -5.50
CA THR A 73 0.86 -13.65 -6.06
C THR A 73 2.35 -13.30 -5.88
N LEU A 74 2.66 -12.04 -5.58
CA LEU A 74 4.04 -11.58 -5.30
C LEU A 74 4.64 -12.23 -4.06
N PHE A 75 3.85 -12.63 -3.07
CA PHE A 75 4.33 -13.34 -1.89
C PHE A 75 5.09 -14.64 -2.20
N LYS A 76 4.90 -15.19 -3.40
CA LYS A 76 5.60 -16.41 -3.85
C LYS A 76 6.96 -16.13 -4.46
N THR A 77 7.24 -14.91 -4.86
CA THR A 77 8.41 -14.55 -5.69
C THR A 77 9.26 -13.44 -5.12
N VAL A 78 8.71 -12.65 -4.20
CA VAL A 78 9.38 -11.49 -3.58
C VAL A 78 9.09 -11.49 -2.10
N ASP A 79 10.10 -11.26 -1.27
CA ASP A 79 9.88 -10.94 0.15
C ASP A 79 9.41 -9.49 0.26
N ILE A 80 8.09 -9.29 0.22
CA ILE A 80 7.49 -7.96 0.36
C ILE A 80 7.64 -7.38 1.76
N PHE A 81 8.02 -8.19 2.75
CA PHE A 81 8.24 -7.74 4.13
C PHE A 81 9.69 -7.39 4.42
N GLU A 82 10.60 -7.58 3.47
CA GLU A 82 12.00 -7.24 3.64
C GLU A 82 12.18 -5.82 4.18
N GLY A 83 12.92 -5.67 5.27
CA GLY A 83 13.24 -4.39 5.90
C GLY A 83 12.09 -3.66 6.60
N VAL A 84 10.88 -4.22 6.69
CA VAL A 84 9.78 -3.58 7.44
C VAL A 84 10.21 -3.34 8.88
N LYS A 85 9.93 -2.14 9.39
CA LYS A 85 10.28 -1.74 10.75
C LYS A 85 9.53 -2.59 11.78
N GLU A 86 10.27 -2.99 12.83
CA GLU A 86 9.72 -3.79 13.92
C GLU A 86 8.57 -3.04 14.62
N HIS A 87 7.49 -3.77 14.90
CA HIS A 87 6.35 -3.31 15.68
C HIS A 87 5.62 -2.05 15.17
N ARG A 88 5.79 -1.71 13.90
CA ARG A 88 5.14 -0.56 13.25
C ARG A 88 4.60 -0.86 11.85
N GLY A 89 4.87 -2.06 11.33
CA GLY A 89 4.49 -2.41 9.97
C GLY A 89 2.98 -2.39 9.78
N ILE A 90 2.53 -1.74 8.70
CA ILE A 90 1.14 -1.83 8.23
C ILE A 90 1.15 -2.53 6.87
N LEU A 91 0.28 -3.52 6.71
CA LEU A 91 0.05 -4.20 5.43
C LEU A 91 -1.34 -3.84 4.91
N VAL A 92 -1.42 -3.40 3.65
CA VAL A 92 -2.67 -3.30 2.90
C VAL A 92 -2.57 -4.21 1.70
N GLN A 93 -3.43 -5.22 1.63
CA GLN A 93 -3.32 -6.30 0.67
C GLN A 93 -4.60 -6.48 -0.16
N ALA A 94 -4.43 -6.58 -1.48
CA ALA A 94 -5.48 -6.98 -2.41
C ALA A 94 -5.72 -8.49 -2.30
N THR A 95 -6.77 -8.90 -1.59
CA THR A 95 -7.09 -10.32 -1.40
C THR A 95 -8.56 -10.54 -1.00
N ALA A 96 -9.14 -11.65 -1.44
CA ALA A 96 -10.42 -12.14 -0.95
C ALA A 96 -10.29 -13.05 0.29
N LYS A 97 -9.05 -13.37 0.70
CA LYS A 97 -8.78 -14.21 1.87
C LYS A 97 -9.09 -13.49 3.18
N SER A 98 -9.55 -14.24 4.15
CA SER A 98 -9.69 -13.78 5.53
C SER A 98 -8.33 -13.72 6.24
N MET A 99 -8.26 -13.01 7.37
CA MET A 99 -7.04 -12.87 8.16
C MET A 99 -6.46 -14.23 8.60
N ASN A 100 -7.31 -15.21 8.92
CA ASN A 100 -6.91 -16.54 9.37
C ASN A 100 -6.22 -17.39 8.30
N GLU A 101 -6.35 -17.01 7.03
CA GLU A 101 -5.73 -17.70 5.88
C GLU A 101 -4.37 -17.09 5.50
N LEU A 102 -3.93 -16.07 6.23
CA LEU A 102 -2.71 -15.33 5.92
C LEU A 102 -1.63 -15.57 6.97
N THR A 103 -0.40 -15.75 6.50
CA THR A 103 0.78 -15.74 7.36
C THR A 103 1.34 -14.32 7.43
N ILE A 104 1.13 -13.65 8.56
CA ILE A 104 1.56 -12.27 8.79
C ILE A 104 2.74 -12.24 9.75
N PRO A 105 3.89 -11.64 9.39
CA PRO A 105 5.05 -11.55 10.27
C PRO A 105 4.74 -10.71 11.53
N PRO A 106 5.37 -11.00 12.68
CA PRO A 106 5.14 -10.29 13.96
C PRO A 106 5.40 -8.78 13.91
N ARG A 107 6.22 -8.33 12.94
CA ARG A 107 6.51 -6.91 12.72
C ARG A 107 5.33 -6.10 12.18
N ILE A 108 4.30 -6.76 11.65
CA ILE A 108 3.07 -6.11 11.17
C ILE A 108 2.08 -6.00 12.34
N VAL A 109 1.59 -4.80 12.60
CA VAL A 109 0.66 -4.52 13.71
C VAL A 109 -0.74 -4.15 13.24
N LYS A 110 -0.91 -3.83 11.95
CA LYS A 110 -2.21 -3.49 11.37
C LYS A 110 -2.30 -4.03 9.94
N VAL A 111 -3.44 -4.60 9.59
CA VAL A 111 -3.67 -5.20 8.27
C VAL A 111 -5.00 -4.72 7.71
N GLY A 112 -4.99 -4.20 6.49
CA GLY A 112 -6.17 -3.92 5.69
C GLY A 112 -6.30 -4.97 4.58
N LEU A 113 -7.43 -5.65 4.50
CA LEU A 113 -7.73 -6.66 3.48
C LEU A 113 -8.89 -6.18 2.60
N CYS A 114 -8.68 -6.18 1.30
CA CYS A 114 -9.66 -5.73 0.31
C CYS A 114 -9.75 -6.72 -0.85
N ASP A 115 -10.94 -7.20 -1.20
CA ASP A 115 -11.16 -7.95 -2.43
C ASP A 115 -11.18 -7.01 -3.64
N ALA A 116 -10.01 -6.41 -3.90
CA ALA A 116 -9.84 -5.40 -4.93
C ALA A 116 -10.07 -5.94 -6.34
N VAL A 117 -9.83 -7.24 -6.57
CA VAL A 117 -10.06 -7.86 -7.88
C VAL A 117 -11.55 -7.90 -8.19
N ARG A 118 -12.38 -8.31 -7.24
CA ARG A 118 -13.84 -8.31 -7.40
C ARG A 118 -14.36 -6.92 -7.67
N ILE A 119 -13.95 -5.92 -6.87
CA ILE A 119 -14.36 -4.53 -7.09
C ILE A 119 -13.93 -4.04 -8.48
N ALA A 120 -12.70 -4.37 -8.90
CA ALA A 120 -12.18 -3.97 -10.21
C ALA A 120 -12.99 -4.56 -11.38
N LEU A 121 -13.39 -5.82 -11.26
CA LEU A 121 -14.24 -6.46 -12.28
C LEU A 121 -15.62 -5.82 -12.34
N ASP A 122 -16.22 -5.50 -11.19
CA ASP A 122 -17.53 -4.84 -11.13
C ASP A 122 -17.48 -3.41 -11.71
N VAL A 123 -16.44 -2.63 -11.39
CA VAL A 123 -16.37 -1.21 -11.79
C VAL A 123 -15.79 -1.02 -13.18
N PHE A 124 -14.73 -1.77 -13.52
CA PHE A 124 -13.95 -1.56 -14.75
C PHE A 124 -14.10 -2.68 -15.78
N GLY A 125 -14.71 -3.83 -15.44
CA GLY A 125 -14.76 -5.03 -16.27
C GLY A 125 -13.38 -5.69 -16.45
N ARG A 126 -12.36 -5.28 -15.68
CA ARG A 126 -10.97 -5.78 -15.77
C ARG A 126 -10.24 -5.60 -14.44
N SER A 127 -9.23 -6.43 -14.18
CA SER A 127 -8.49 -6.45 -12.92
C SER A 127 -7.48 -5.29 -12.80
N ILE A 128 -7.98 -4.06 -12.58
CA ILE A 128 -7.17 -2.88 -12.28
C ILE A 128 -7.44 -2.48 -10.83
N THR A 129 -6.50 -2.74 -9.93
CA THR A 129 -6.70 -2.64 -8.48
C THR A 129 -6.10 -1.40 -7.83
N ASN A 130 -5.30 -0.61 -8.55
CA ASN A 130 -4.48 0.46 -8.00
C ASN A 130 -5.27 1.53 -7.22
N THR A 131 -6.33 2.07 -7.81
CA THR A 131 -7.16 3.11 -7.16
C THR A 131 -8.01 2.52 -6.03
N ILE A 132 -8.53 1.31 -6.19
CA ILE A 132 -9.23 0.58 -5.13
C ILE A 132 -8.33 0.43 -3.90
N MET A 133 -7.08 0.04 -4.12
CA MET A 133 -6.10 -0.15 -3.04
C MET A 133 -5.66 1.16 -2.37
N LEU A 134 -5.82 2.30 -3.03
CA LEU A 134 -5.69 3.61 -2.37
C LEU A 134 -6.83 3.86 -1.38
N GLY A 135 -8.07 3.53 -1.75
CA GLY A 135 -9.21 3.55 -0.81
C GLY A 135 -8.98 2.62 0.38
N ALA A 136 -8.48 1.41 0.13
CA ALA A 136 -8.11 0.45 1.17
C ALA A 136 -7.00 0.97 2.09
N LEU A 137 -6.00 1.65 1.54
CA LEU A 137 -4.92 2.26 2.30
C LEU A 137 -5.45 3.36 3.22
N VAL A 138 -6.25 4.28 2.71
CA VAL A 138 -6.85 5.35 3.52
C VAL A 138 -7.71 4.76 4.62
N ARG A 139 -8.55 3.76 4.34
CA ARG A 139 -9.35 3.07 5.37
C ARG A 139 -8.50 2.45 6.47
N THR A 140 -7.33 1.97 6.13
CA THR A 140 -6.44 1.27 7.08
C THR A 140 -5.61 2.25 7.90
N THR A 141 -5.24 3.40 7.35
CA THR A 141 -4.20 4.28 7.93
C THR A 141 -4.68 5.67 8.29
N ASP A 142 -5.81 6.12 7.73
CA ASP A 142 -6.31 7.50 7.82
C ASP A 142 -5.26 8.55 7.40
N VAL A 143 -4.38 8.19 6.45
CA VAL A 143 -3.21 8.99 6.04
C VAL A 143 -3.56 10.28 5.30
N VAL A 144 -4.70 10.31 4.64
CA VAL A 144 -5.34 11.49 4.03
C VAL A 144 -6.85 11.32 4.13
N SER A 145 -7.61 12.41 3.97
CA SER A 145 -9.06 12.31 3.87
C SER A 145 -9.49 11.65 2.54
N LEU A 146 -10.59 10.92 2.58
CA LEU A 146 -11.13 10.27 1.38
C LEU A 146 -11.52 11.31 0.32
N ASP A 147 -12.05 12.46 0.75
CA ASP A 147 -12.44 13.56 -0.12
C ASP A 147 -11.22 14.20 -0.80
N CYS A 148 -10.14 14.43 -0.06
CA CYS A 148 -8.89 14.90 -0.63
C CYS A 148 -8.34 13.92 -1.67
N LEU A 149 -8.30 12.61 -1.34
CA LEU A 149 -7.80 11.59 -2.27
C LEU A 149 -8.61 11.56 -3.57
N THR A 150 -9.94 11.67 -3.51
CA THR A 150 -10.79 11.65 -4.72
C THR A 150 -10.71 12.95 -5.51
N SER A 151 -10.53 14.11 -4.87
CA SER A 151 -10.47 15.41 -5.54
C SER A 151 -9.27 15.55 -6.48
N VAL A 152 -8.14 14.92 -6.15
CA VAL A 152 -6.90 15.04 -6.94
C VAL A 152 -6.84 14.15 -8.17
N LEU A 153 -7.78 13.22 -8.36
CA LEU A 153 -7.73 12.25 -9.47
C LEU A 153 -7.73 12.91 -10.84
N GLY A 154 -8.56 13.92 -11.03
CA GLY A 154 -8.68 14.65 -12.30
C GLY A 154 -7.41 15.42 -12.68
N GLU A 155 -6.60 15.81 -11.69
CA GLU A 155 -5.36 16.52 -11.94
C GLU A 155 -4.20 15.57 -12.29
N VAL A 156 -4.23 14.32 -11.78
CA VAL A 156 -3.10 13.39 -11.90
C VAL A 156 -3.22 12.48 -13.13
N ALA A 157 -4.42 11.91 -13.38
CA ALA A 157 -4.48 10.79 -14.31
C ALA A 157 -5.79 10.57 -15.06
N PHE A 158 -6.94 11.03 -14.57
CA PHE A 158 -8.23 10.59 -15.10
C PHE A 158 -9.10 11.77 -15.55
N ARG A 159 -9.95 11.54 -16.55
CA ARG A 159 -10.92 12.51 -17.07
C ARG A 159 -12.23 11.81 -17.40
N ASP A 160 -13.32 12.57 -17.42
CA ASP A 160 -14.66 12.13 -17.83
C ASP A 160 -15.11 10.85 -17.13
N ALA A 161 -15.74 9.92 -17.84
CA ALA A 161 -16.24 8.66 -17.28
C ALA A 161 -15.18 7.82 -16.59
N ALA A 162 -13.89 7.94 -16.97
CA ALA A 162 -12.80 7.28 -16.28
C ALA A 162 -12.53 7.89 -14.89
N LEU A 163 -12.77 9.19 -14.72
CA LEU A 163 -12.69 9.85 -13.41
C LEU A 163 -13.76 9.31 -12.47
N ASP A 164 -15.03 9.30 -12.88
CA ASP A 164 -16.14 8.83 -12.07
C ASP A 164 -15.97 7.37 -11.64
N ALA A 165 -15.55 6.50 -12.57
CA ALA A 165 -15.27 5.10 -12.27
C ALA A 165 -14.14 4.94 -11.25
N ASN A 166 -13.09 5.77 -11.29
CA ASN A 166 -12.01 5.71 -10.32
C ASN A 166 -12.38 6.31 -8.95
N VAL A 167 -13.23 7.33 -8.91
CA VAL A 167 -13.83 7.83 -7.66
C VAL A 167 -14.65 6.73 -6.99
N GLU A 168 -15.50 6.04 -7.74
CA GLU A 168 -16.28 4.91 -7.25
C GLU A 168 -15.38 3.76 -6.76
N ALA A 169 -14.34 3.43 -7.50
CA ALA A 169 -13.37 2.41 -7.14
C ALA A 169 -12.69 2.71 -5.78
N ILE A 170 -12.24 3.96 -5.57
CA ILE A 170 -11.65 4.39 -4.30
C ILE A 170 -12.66 4.27 -3.16
N ARG A 171 -13.89 4.76 -3.35
CA ARG A 171 -14.94 4.71 -2.33
C ARG A 171 -15.26 3.27 -1.94
N ARG A 172 -15.43 2.38 -2.91
CA ARG A 172 -15.68 0.96 -2.65
C ARG A 172 -14.48 0.29 -1.96
N GLY A 173 -13.26 0.61 -2.38
CA GLY A 173 -12.05 0.14 -1.71
C GLY A 173 -12.01 0.56 -0.24
N TYR A 174 -12.35 1.81 0.07
CA TYR A 174 -12.46 2.31 1.43
C TYR A 174 -13.56 1.58 2.23
N GLN A 175 -14.76 1.45 1.68
CA GLN A 175 -15.93 0.89 2.38
C GLN A 175 -15.81 -0.61 2.62
N GLN A 176 -15.23 -1.36 1.67
CA GLN A 176 -15.18 -2.82 1.70
C GLN A 176 -13.88 -3.37 2.29
N THR A 177 -12.95 -2.51 2.69
CA THR A 177 -11.73 -2.95 3.38
C THR A 177 -12.02 -3.34 4.82
N VAL A 178 -11.63 -4.57 5.18
CA VAL A 178 -11.66 -5.07 6.55
C VAL A 178 -10.31 -4.79 7.19
N VAL A 179 -10.33 -4.07 8.32
CA VAL A 179 -9.13 -3.68 9.06
C VAL A 179 -8.97 -4.53 10.32
N HIS A 180 -7.81 -5.12 10.48
CA HIS A 180 -7.43 -5.90 11.66
C HIS A 180 -6.25 -5.24 12.37
N THR A 181 -6.36 -5.03 13.67
CA THR A 181 -5.25 -4.66 14.53
C THR A 181 -4.71 -5.94 15.19
N ILE A 182 -3.41 -6.17 15.04
CA ILE A 182 -2.74 -7.32 15.63
C ILE A 182 -2.19 -6.86 16.99
N PRO A 183 -2.67 -7.46 18.10
CA PRO A 183 -2.13 -7.15 19.43
C PRO A 183 -0.63 -7.41 19.46
N ARG A 184 0.14 -6.54 20.07
CA ARG A 184 1.54 -6.82 20.38
C ARG A 184 1.57 -8.07 21.26
N ARG A 185 2.08 -9.18 20.74
CA ARG A 185 2.52 -10.25 21.63
C ARG A 185 3.60 -9.63 22.50
N MET A 186 3.40 -9.60 23.81
CA MET A 186 4.51 -9.39 24.74
C MET A 186 5.55 -10.45 24.38
N LEU A 187 6.67 -10.02 23.85
CA LEU A 187 7.83 -10.90 23.69
C LEU A 187 8.15 -11.30 25.13
N SER A 188 7.94 -12.55 25.47
CA SER A 188 8.52 -13.15 26.66
C SER A 188 10.04 -12.97 26.51
N ASP A 189 10.66 -12.34 27.48
CA ASP A 189 12.10 -12.15 27.63
C ASP A 189 12.80 -13.51 27.85
N GLU A 190 12.80 -14.38 26.85
CA GLU A 190 13.49 -15.66 26.85
C GLU A 190 14.27 -15.87 25.56
N GLU A 191 15.20 -14.96 25.28
CA GLU A 191 16.47 -15.33 24.68
C GLU A 191 17.60 -14.89 25.61
N THR A 192 17.73 -15.64 26.69
CA THR A 192 18.91 -15.64 27.53
C THR A 192 20.09 -16.03 26.68
N ILE A 193 20.92 -15.07 26.39
CA ILE A 193 22.23 -15.24 25.77
C ILE A 193 23.00 -16.23 26.63
N THR A 194 23.22 -17.43 26.13
CA THR A 194 24.22 -18.35 26.70
C THR A 194 25.58 -17.88 26.19
N PRO A 195 26.49 -17.43 27.08
CA PRO A 195 27.85 -17.12 26.65
C PRO A 195 28.55 -18.43 26.35
N HIS A 196 29.00 -18.62 25.13
CA HIS A 196 29.97 -19.68 24.84
C HIS A 196 31.30 -19.30 25.46
N VAL A 197 31.70 -20.17 26.40
CA VAL A 197 33.06 -20.30 26.97
C VAL A 197 33.98 -20.95 25.95
#